data_66a23b68865508526f32bbb574c69eaa
#
_entry.id   66a23b68865508526f32bbb574c69eaa
#
_cell.length_a   1.000
_cell.length_b   1.000
_cell.length_c   1.000
_cell.angle_alpha   90.00
_cell.angle_beta   90.00
_cell.angle_gamma   90.00
#
_symmetry.space_group_name_H-M   'P 1'
#
loop_
_entity.id
_entity.type
_entity.pdbx_description
1 polymer ?
#
loop_
_entity_poly.entity_id
_entity_poly.type
_entity_poly.pdbx_seq_one_letter_code
_entity_poly.pdbx_strand_id
1 'polypeptide(L)'
;GDTPDKFIVSGRGELHLSVLIETMRREGYEIGISRPEVIRKKIDGCICEPFEYVVIDVETHHQGSIMEEMGKRDGNIKNITPDAKGRVRLEFLVPSRGLIGFRGTFLTMTSGSGVMTSIFDSYAPLIKSEQYGRTNGVLVSMAKGKTTAFSLYNICLLYTSPSPRDATL
;
A
#
# COMPACT_ATOMS: atom_id res chain seq x y z
N GLY A 1 -1.02 -20.02 -9.16
CA GLY A 1 0.07 -19.37 -9.91
C GLY A 1 0.44 -20.25 -11.09
N ASP A 2 0.97 -19.67 -12.16
CA ASP A 2 1.28 -20.41 -13.41
C ASP A 2 2.56 -21.26 -13.29
N THR A 3 3.23 -21.21 -12.16
CA THR A 3 4.43 -22.02 -11.87
C THR A 3 4.33 -22.58 -10.44
N PRO A 4 4.94 -23.77 -10.17
CA PRO A 4 4.85 -24.43 -8.85
C PRO A 4 5.44 -23.58 -7.71
N ASP A 5 6.27 -22.56 -8.04
CA ASP A 5 6.95 -21.71 -7.04
C ASP A 5 6.24 -20.36 -6.81
N LYS A 6 5.08 -20.12 -7.44
CA LYS A 6 4.33 -18.86 -7.31
C LYS A 6 2.97 -19.11 -6.64
N PHE A 7 2.78 -18.43 -5.52
CA PHE A 7 1.53 -18.49 -4.76
C PHE A 7 0.85 -17.13 -4.73
N ILE A 8 -0.46 -17.12 -4.97
CA ILE A 8 -1.29 -15.93 -4.77
C ILE A 8 -1.89 -16.05 -3.37
N VAL A 9 -1.58 -15.07 -2.54
CA VAL A 9 -2.08 -15.01 -1.16
C VAL A 9 -2.96 -13.79 -1.01
N SER A 10 -4.17 -13.99 -0.48
CA SER A 10 -5.13 -12.92 -0.23
C SER A 10 -5.35 -12.71 1.25
N GLY A 11 -5.40 -11.45 1.68
CA GLY A 11 -5.63 -11.07 3.07
C GLY A 11 -6.61 -9.91 3.19
N ARG A 12 -7.05 -9.61 4.40
CA ARG A 12 -7.98 -8.49 4.69
C ARG A 12 -7.35 -7.12 4.50
N GLY A 13 -6.00 -7.06 4.48
CA GLY A 13 -5.25 -5.82 4.35
C GLY A 13 -3.75 -6.05 4.55
N GLU A 14 -2.97 -4.98 4.47
CA GLU A 14 -1.51 -5.01 4.55
C GLU A 14 -0.99 -5.66 5.83
N LEU A 15 -1.59 -5.33 6.97
CA LEU A 15 -1.15 -5.88 8.27
C LEU A 15 -1.30 -7.40 8.33
N HIS A 16 -2.40 -7.94 7.82
CA HIS A 16 -2.64 -9.38 7.80
C HIS A 16 -1.60 -10.11 6.95
N LEU A 17 -1.29 -9.59 5.78
CA LEU A 17 -0.25 -10.13 4.90
C LEU A 17 1.15 -9.96 5.50
N SER A 18 1.43 -8.84 6.16
CA SER A 18 2.71 -8.59 6.83
C SER A 18 2.99 -9.58 7.96
N VAL A 19 1.97 -9.95 8.73
CA VAL A 19 2.10 -10.97 9.79
C VAL A 19 2.46 -12.32 9.19
N LEU A 20 1.80 -12.72 8.10
CA LEU A 20 2.13 -13.97 7.41
C LEU A 20 3.58 -13.98 6.92
N ILE A 21 4.00 -12.90 6.24
CA ILE A 21 5.36 -12.74 5.71
C ILE A 21 6.39 -12.82 6.84
N GLU A 22 6.14 -12.15 7.95
CA GLU A 22 7.05 -12.16 9.10
C GLU A 22 7.12 -13.55 9.75
N THR A 23 5.99 -14.27 9.82
CA THR A 23 5.96 -15.65 10.32
C THR A 23 6.81 -16.55 9.42
N MET A 24 6.62 -16.51 8.11
CA MET A 24 7.42 -17.29 7.16
C MET A 24 8.92 -16.96 7.27
N ARG A 25 9.26 -15.67 7.42
CA ARG A 25 10.63 -15.25 7.63
C ARG A 25 11.25 -15.86 8.90
N ARG A 26 10.49 -15.90 10.00
CA ARG A 26 10.93 -16.52 11.27
C ARG A 26 11.10 -18.02 11.17
N GLU A 27 10.31 -18.66 10.34
CA GLU A 27 10.43 -20.09 10.06
C GLU A 27 11.59 -20.43 9.11
N GLY A 28 12.28 -19.42 8.59
CA GLY A 28 13.48 -19.61 7.79
C GLY A 28 13.25 -19.66 6.28
N TYR A 29 12.08 -19.21 5.79
CA TYR A 29 11.82 -19.12 4.37
C TYR A 29 12.41 -17.84 3.75
N GLU A 30 13.16 -17.99 2.68
CA GLU A 30 13.51 -16.88 1.79
C GLU A 30 12.42 -16.72 0.73
N ILE A 31 11.80 -15.54 0.68
CA ILE A 31 10.65 -15.30 -0.19
C ILE A 31 10.80 -13.99 -0.96
N GLY A 32 10.41 -14.02 -2.22
CA GLY A 32 10.18 -12.84 -3.03
C GLY A 32 8.71 -12.45 -2.97
N ILE A 33 8.42 -11.18 -2.71
CA ILE A 33 7.07 -10.67 -2.58
C ILE A 33 6.83 -9.66 -3.69
N SER A 34 5.82 -9.94 -4.53
CA SER A 34 5.35 -8.98 -5.53
C SER A 34 4.63 -7.80 -4.86
N ARG A 35 4.35 -6.80 -5.66
CA ARG A 35 3.55 -5.67 -5.21
C ARG A 35 2.13 -6.15 -4.87
N PRO A 36 1.56 -5.70 -3.73
CA PRO A 36 0.19 -6.04 -3.39
C PRO A 36 -0.80 -5.39 -4.37
N GLU A 37 -1.84 -6.13 -4.70
CA GLU A 37 -2.94 -5.66 -5.55
C GLU A 37 -4.28 -5.81 -4.84
N VAL A 38 -5.19 -4.87 -5.09
CA VAL A 38 -6.55 -4.97 -4.55
C VAL A 38 -7.38 -5.97 -5.36
N ILE A 39 -8.25 -6.71 -4.68
CA ILE A 39 -9.15 -7.65 -5.33
C ILE A 39 -10.24 -6.86 -6.06
N ARG A 40 -10.23 -6.94 -7.39
CA ARG A 40 -11.26 -6.34 -8.24
C ARG A 40 -12.42 -7.30 -8.45
N LYS A 41 -13.62 -6.75 -8.64
CA LYS A 41 -14.83 -7.53 -8.92
C LYS A 41 -15.45 -7.05 -10.22
N LYS A 42 -16.06 -7.96 -10.97
CA LYS A 42 -16.88 -7.63 -12.13
C LYS A 42 -18.33 -7.50 -11.67
N ILE A 43 -18.89 -6.31 -11.75
CA ILE A 43 -20.26 -5.99 -11.36
C ILE A 43 -20.94 -5.36 -12.59
N ASP A 44 -22.06 -5.91 -13.00
CA ASP A 44 -22.84 -5.45 -14.18
C ASP A 44 -22.00 -5.25 -15.46
N GLY A 45 -21.04 -6.15 -15.67
CA GLY A 45 -20.14 -6.10 -16.84
C GLY A 45 -18.95 -5.13 -16.69
N CYS A 46 -18.93 -4.26 -15.69
CA CYS A 46 -17.84 -3.34 -15.40
C CYS A 46 -16.87 -3.91 -14.37
N ILE A 47 -15.56 -3.62 -14.57
CA ILE A 47 -14.55 -3.93 -13.55
C ILE A 47 -14.62 -2.86 -12.47
N CYS A 48 -14.89 -3.28 -11.23
CA CYS A 48 -14.98 -2.43 -10.07
C CYS A 48 -13.83 -2.69 -9.11
N GLU A 49 -13.39 -1.64 -8.44
CA GLU A 49 -12.40 -1.68 -7.38
C GLU A 49 -13.01 -1.27 -6.03
N PRO A 50 -12.46 -1.74 -4.90
CA PRO A 50 -12.94 -1.37 -3.58
C PRO A 50 -12.55 0.07 -3.24
N PHE A 51 -13.47 0.77 -2.59
CA PHE A 51 -13.28 2.11 -2.03
C PHE A 51 -13.39 2.06 -0.51
N GLU A 52 -12.59 2.89 0.14
CA GLU A 52 -12.62 3.06 1.59
C GLU A 52 -12.96 4.49 1.97
N TYR A 53 -13.77 4.61 3.00
CA TYR A 53 -14.01 5.88 3.66
C TYR A 53 -12.91 6.10 4.69
N VAL A 54 -12.14 7.16 4.50
CA VAL A 54 -10.95 7.47 5.29
C VAL A 54 -11.18 8.73 6.09
N VAL A 55 -10.99 8.64 7.40
CA VAL A 55 -11.05 9.79 8.31
C VAL A 55 -9.63 10.06 8.82
N ILE A 56 -9.16 11.26 8.60
CA ILE A 56 -7.84 11.73 9.01
C ILE A 56 -8.00 12.90 9.97
N ASP A 57 -7.38 12.80 11.14
CA ASP A 57 -7.37 13.84 12.15
C ASP A 57 -5.92 14.30 12.36
N VAL A 58 -5.62 15.53 11.95
CA VAL A 58 -4.27 16.09 11.94
C VAL A 58 -4.25 17.54 12.43
N GLU A 59 -3.07 18.05 12.77
CA GLU A 59 -2.89 19.46 13.03
C GLU A 59 -3.08 20.29 11.75
N THR A 60 -3.63 21.48 11.86
CA THR A 60 -4.04 22.32 10.73
C THR A 60 -2.90 22.60 9.75
N HIS A 61 -1.66 22.69 10.23
CA HIS A 61 -0.50 22.94 9.36
C HIS A 61 -0.15 21.77 8.42
N HIS A 62 -0.62 20.53 8.72
CA HIS A 62 -0.45 19.37 7.84
C HIS A 62 -1.57 19.22 6.80
N GLN A 63 -2.66 19.98 6.91
CA GLN A 63 -3.84 19.85 6.05
C GLN A 63 -3.48 19.90 4.57
N GLY A 64 -2.71 20.88 4.15
CA GLY A 64 -2.38 21.07 2.72
C GLY A 64 -1.61 19.92 2.12
N SER A 65 -0.58 19.43 2.81
CA SER A 65 0.24 18.32 2.35
C SER A 65 -0.54 17.00 2.32
N ILE A 66 -1.43 16.78 3.28
CA ILE A 66 -2.30 15.59 3.29
C ILE A 66 -3.30 15.65 2.13
N MET A 67 -3.91 16.79 1.88
CA MET A 67 -4.86 16.96 0.77
C MET A 67 -4.19 16.73 -0.59
N GLU A 68 -2.97 17.25 -0.77
CA GLU A 68 -2.18 17.04 -1.98
C GLU A 68 -1.86 15.55 -2.19
N GLU A 69 -1.36 14.89 -1.15
CA GLU A 69 -0.99 13.47 -1.25
C GLU A 69 -2.20 12.57 -1.48
N MET A 70 -3.34 12.87 -0.84
CA MET A 70 -4.59 12.14 -1.07
C MET A 70 -5.13 12.40 -2.48
N GLY A 71 -5.00 13.62 -3.00
CA GLY A 71 -5.36 13.93 -4.39
C GLY A 71 -4.56 13.13 -5.41
N LYS A 72 -3.24 12.97 -5.20
CA LYS A 72 -2.39 12.12 -6.04
C LYS A 72 -2.84 10.65 -6.04
N ARG A 73 -3.54 10.21 -4.99
CA ARG A 73 -4.00 8.84 -4.78
C ARG A 73 -5.48 8.63 -5.14
N ASP A 74 -6.04 9.48 -5.97
CA ASP A 74 -7.46 9.48 -6.36
C ASP A 74 -8.43 9.64 -5.17
N GLY A 75 -7.97 10.21 -4.08
CA GLY A 75 -8.81 10.50 -2.92
C GLY A 75 -9.76 11.67 -3.19
N ASN A 76 -11.05 11.40 -3.09
CA ASN A 76 -12.07 12.41 -3.21
C ASN A 76 -12.47 12.92 -1.82
N ILE A 77 -12.25 14.22 -1.57
CA ILE A 77 -12.61 14.83 -0.30
C ILE A 77 -14.13 14.92 -0.15
N LYS A 78 -14.63 14.51 1.00
CA LYS A 78 -16.05 14.54 1.35
C LYS A 78 -16.38 15.67 2.32
N ASN A 79 -15.53 15.85 3.31
CA ASN A 79 -15.76 16.85 4.35
C ASN A 79 -14.46 17.34 4.96
N ILE A 80 -14.47 18.57 5.46
CA ILE A 80 -13.38 19.21 6.21
C ILE A 80 -14.00 19.87 7.43
N THR A 81 -13.65 19.40 8.61
CA THR A 81 -14.16 19.96 9.87
C THR A 81 -12.98 20.43 10.73
N PRO A 82 -12.76 21.76 10.81
CA PRO A 82 -11.75 22.29 11.72
C PRO A 82 -12.22 22.16 13.17
N ASP A 83 -11.29 21.87 14.07
CA ASP A 83 -11.51 21.90 15.50
C ASP A 83 -10.95 23.22 16.09
N ALA A 84 -11.61 23.72 17.14
CA ALA A 84 -11.19 24.91 17.87
C ALA A 84 -9.80 24.80 18.53
N LYS A 85 -9.25 23.58 18.59
CA LYS A 85 -7.94 23.27 19.18
C LYS A 85 -6.78 23.24 18.18
N GLY A 86 -6.96 23.74 16.96
CA GLY A 86 -5.91 23.77 15.94
C GLY A 86 -5.70 22.44 15.22
N ARG A 87 -6.68 21.53 15.31
CA ARG A 87 -6.73 20.29 14.53
C ARG A 87 -7.82 20.39 13.46
N VAL A 88 -7.68 19.56 12.46
CA VAL A 88 -8.67 19.44 11.38
C VAL A 88 -8.96 17.96 11.12
N ARG A 89 -10.24 17.66 10.97
CA ARG A 89 -10.72 16.36 10.51
C ARG A 89 -11.01 16.45 9.03
N LEU A 90 -10.39 15.56 8.28
CA LEU A 90 -10.53 15.41 6.84
C LEU A 90 -11.17 14.06 6.56
N GLU A 91 -12.20 14.06 5.73
CA GLU A 91 -12.91 12.85 5.35
C GLU A 91 -12.80 12.64 3.84
N PHE A 92 -12.34 11.48 3.44
CA PHE A 92 -12.10 11.14 2.03
C PHE A 92 -12.79 9.83 1.66
N LEU A 93 -13.15 9.72 0.39
CA LEU A 93 -13.43 8.45 -0.27
C LEU A 93 -12.26 8.14 -1.20
N VAL A 94 -11.56 7.04 -0.95
CA VAL A 94 -10.29 6.70 -1.61
C VAL A 94 -10.36 5.27 -2.14
N PRO A 95 -9.89 4.99 -3.37
CA PRO A 95 -9.74 3.61 -3.80
C PRO A 95 -8.71 2.90 -2.92
N SER A 96 -9.01 1.67 -2.46
CA SER A 96 -8.14 0.93 -1.51
C SER A 96 -6.71 0.78 -2.04
N ARG A 97 -6.50 0.72 -3.36
CA ARG A 97 -5.16 0.72 -3.97
C ARG A 97 -4.35 1.98 -3.66
N GLY A 98 -5.02 3.13 -3.49
CA GLY A 98 -4.38 4.40 -3.13
C GLY A 98 -3.90 4.43 -1.68
N LEU A 99 -4.46 3.60 -0.80
CA LEU A 99 -4.07 3.51 0.60
C LEU A 99 -2.88 2.58 0.83
N ILE A 100 -2.56 1.70 -0.14
CA ILE A 100 -1.41 0.80 -0.04
C ILE A 100 -0.13 1.62 0.14
N GLY A 101 0.59 1.37 1.25
CA GLY A 101 1.81 2.08 1.64
C GLY A 101 1.60 3.52 2.13
N PHE A 102 0.38 4.07 2.07
CA PHE A 102 0.12 5.44 2.50
C PHE A 102 0.35 5.65 3.99
N ARG A 103 0.04 4.65 4.83
CA ARG A 103 0.18 4.77 6.29
C ARG A 103 1.59 5.17 6.73
N GLY A 104 2.63 4.63 6.10
CA GLY A 104 4.01 4.99 6.38
C GLY A 104 4.32 6.44 6.01
N THR A 105 3.90 6.86 4.81
CA THR A 105 4.01 8.25 4.34
C THR A 105 3.28 9.20 5.27
N PHE A 106 2.05 8.87 5.65
CA PHE A 106 1.22 9.66 6.55
C PHE A 106 1.89 9.88 7.92
N LEU A 107 2.42 8.82 8.53
CA LEU A 107 3.12 8.93 9.83
C LEU A 107 4.36 9.81 9.72
N THR A 108 5.10 9.73 8.62
CA THR A 108 6.26 10.58 8.38
C THR A 108 5.85 12.04 8.18
N MET A 109 4.83 12.31 7.38
CA MET A 109 4.32 13.65 7.09
C MET A 109 3.80 14.36 8.35
N THR A 110 3.16 13.61 9.25
CA THR A 110 2.57 14.15 10.49
C THR A 110 3.49 14.02 11.69
N SER A 111 4.74 13.57 11.51
CA SER A 111 5.66 13.26 12.60
C SER A 111 5.04 12.38 13.70
N GLY A 112 4.12 11.51 13.31
CA GLY A 112 3.40 10.59 14.20
C GLY A 112 2.22 11.21 14.97
N SER A 113 1.93 12.51 14.83
CA SER A 113 0.84 13.18 15.56
C SER A 113 -0.54 12.96 14.94
N GLY A 114 -0.61 12.51 13.68
CA GLY A 114 -1.84 12.27 12.95
C GLY A 114 -2.50 10.94 13.31
N VAL A 115 -3.82 10.94 13.27
CA VAL A 115 -4.64 9.72 13.40
C VAL A 115 -5.36 9.48 12.10
N MET A 116 -5.30 8.25 11.60
CA MET A 116 -5.99 7.83 10.39
C MET A 116 -6.74 6.54 10.63
N THR A 117 -8.01 6.53 10.26
CA THR A 117 -8.86 5.34 10.23
C THR A 117 -9.46 5.18 8.84
N SER A 118 -9.60 3.93 8.40
CA SER A 118 -10.27 3.60 7.14
C SER A 118 -11.25 2.46 7.36
N ILE A 119 -12.37 2.53 6.67
CA ILE A 119 -13.37 1.46 6.64
C ILE A 119 -13.78 1.23 5.18
N PHE A 120 -14.06 -0.02 4.84
CA PHE A 120 -14.60 -0.36 3.53
C PHE A 120 -15.95 0.33 3.34
N ASP A 121 -16.13 0.97 2.19
CA ASP A 121 -17.38 1.65 1.82
C ASP A 121 -18.13 0.84 0.75
N SER A 122 -17.58 0.77 -0.45
CA SER A 122 -18.28 0.20 -1.60
C SER A 122 -17.32 -0.27 -2.69
N TYR A 123 -17.88 -0.95 -3.69
CA TYR A 123 -17.20 -1.19 -4.96
C TYR A 123 -17.70 -0.18 -6.00
N ALA A 124 -16.79 0.51 -6.66
CA ALA A 124 -17.11 1.46 -7.73
C ALA A 124 -16.26 1.18 -8.97
N PRO A 125 -16.66 1.67 -10.16
CA PRO A 125 -15.92 1.48 -11.38
C PRO A 125 -14.46 1.89 -11.26
N LEU A 126 -13.57 1.10 -11.86
CA LEU A 126 -12.14 1.32 -11.84
C LEU A 126 -11.79 2.71 -12.41
N ILE A 127 -11.13 3.53 -11.62
CA ILE A 127 -10.56 4.79 -12.09
C ILE A 127 -9.27 4.49 -12.83
N LYS A 128 -9.21 4.87 -14.10
CA LYS A 128 -7.98 4.76 -14.91
C LYS A 128 -7.02 5.85 -14.49
N SER A 129 -6.20 5.59 -13.52
CA SER A 129 -5.12 6.47 -13.11
C SER A 129 -3.81 5.71 -12.96
N GLU A 130 -2.74 6.42 -12.82
CA GLU A 130 -1.41 5.84 -12.59
C GLU A 130 -1.37 5.01 -11.31
N GLN A 131 -0.46 4.04 -11.31
CA GLN A 131 -0.27 3.18 -10.13
C GLN A 131 0.49 3.94 -9.06
N TYR A 132 -0.06 3.97 -7.86
CA TYR A 132 0.56 4.62 -6.70
C TYR A 132 1.54 3.69 -5.99
N GLY A 133 2.51 4.29 -5.33
CA GLY A 133 3.41 3.61 -4.45
C GLY A 133 4.60 2.97 -5.16
N ARG A 134 5.09 1.91 -4.57
CA ARG A 134 6.31 1.22 -4.99
C ARG A 134 6.11 0.52 -6.34
N THR A 135 7.02 0.74 -7.28
CA THR A 135 6.99 0.10 -8.61
C THR A 135 7.46 -1.36 -8.58
N ASN A 136 8.23 -1.74 -7.56
CA ASN A 136 8.87 -3.05 -7.44
C ASN A 136 8.41 -3.80 -6.19
N GLY A 137 8.58 -5.13 -6.22
CA GLY A 137 8.42 -5.98 -5.05
C GLY A 137 9.56 -5.83 -4.03
N VAL A 138 9.60 -6.73 -3.05
CA VAL A 138 10.64 -6.77 -2.03
C VAL A 138 11.18 -8.19 -1.86
N LEU A 139 12.47 -8.27 -1.54
CA LEU A 139 13.11 -9.49 -1.07
C LEU A 139 13.14 -9.46 0.46
N VAL A 140 12.69 -10.53 1.08
CA VAL A 140 12.67 -10.66 2.53
C VAL A 140 13.86 -11.51 2.95
N SER A 141 14.78 -10.92 3.72
CA SER A 141 15.98 -11.59 4.22
C SER A 141 15.69 -12.40 5.48
N MET A 142 16.24 -13.59 5.55
CA MET A 142 16.17 -14.50 6.69
C MET A 142 17.05 -14.06 7.87
N ALA A 143 18.18 -13.43 7.59
CA ALA A 143 19.18 -13.05 8.59
C ALA A 143 19.68 -11.62 8.43
N LYS A 144 20.27 -11.08 9.50
CA LYS A 144 20.99 -9.82 9.44
C LYS A 144 22.31 -10.01 8.68
N GLY A 145 22.63 -9.11 7.77
CA GLY A 145 23.87 -9.15 7.01
C GLY A 145 23.98 -7.96 6.05
N LYS A 146 25.15 -7.85 5.41
CA LYS A 146 25.35 -6.93 4.30
C LYS A 146 25.08 -7.69 3.00
N THR A 147 24.17 -7.18 2.19
CA THR A 147 23.95 -7.69 0.85
C THR A 147 25.06 -7.22 -0.07
N THR A 148 25.50 -8.08 -0.97
CA THR A 148 26.41 -7.70 -2.05
C THR A 148 25.65 -7.59 -3.36
N ALA A 149 26.10 -6.74 -4.27
CA ALA A 149 25.48 -6.60 -5.58
C ALA A 149 25.44 -7.94 -6.33
N PHE A 150 26.45 -8.78 -6.16
CA PHE A 150 26.52 -10.11 -6.76
C PHE A 150 25.45 -11.06 -6.22
N SER A 151 25.24 -11.10 -4.90
CA SER A 151 24.21 -11.96 -4.31
C SER A 151 22.80 -11.53 -4.71
N LEU A 152 22.52 -10.22 -4.72
CA LEU A 152 21.25 -9.68 -5.20
C LEU A 152 21.01 -10.00 -6.67
N TYR A 153 22.06 -9.89 -7.50
CA TYR A 153 21.98 -10.23 -8.92
C TYR A 153 21.60 -11.69 -9.13
N ASN A 154 22.23 -12.62 -8.41
CA ASN A 154 21.95 -14.04 -8.51
C ASN A 154 20.53 -14.41 -8.07
N ILE A 155 20.04 -13.84 -6.96
CA ILE A 155 18.66 -14.05 -6.49
C ILE A 155 17.68 -13.55 -7.56
N CYS A 156 17.93 -12.38 -8.15
CA CYS A 156 17.08 -11.82 -9.19
C CYS A 156 17.06 -12.64 -10.48
N LEU A 157 18.12 -13.37 -10.78
CA LEU A 157 18.18 -14.29 -11.93
C LEU A 157 17.39 -15.57 -11.68
N LEU A 158 17.40 -16.07 -10.46
CA LEU A 158 16.75 -17.33 -10.08
C LEU A 158 15.20 -17.17 -9.96
N TYR A 159 14.73 -16.00 -9.57
CA TYR A 159 13.31 -15.75 -9.38
C TYR A 159 12.76 -14.83 -10.47
N THR A 160 11.78 -15.32 -11.21
CA THR A 160 11.10 -14.57 -12.30
C THR A 160 10.04 -13.59 -11.80
N SER A 161 9.96 -13.30 -10.49
CA SER A 161 9.05 -12.30 -9.95
C SER A 161 9.58 -10.88 -10.21
N PRO A 162 8.70 -9.87 -10.31
CA PRO A 162 9.15 -8.47 -10.37
C PRO A 162 10.03 -8.17 -9.16
N SER A 163 11.30 -8.02 -9.40
CA SER A 163 12.32 -7.84 -8.37
C SER A 163 12.77 -6.38 -8.35
N PRO A 164 13.45 -5.93 -7.29
CA PRO A 164 14.09 -4.61 -7.28
C PRO A 164 15.05 -4.37 -8.44
N ARG A 165 15.48 -5.43 -9.12
CA ARG A 165 16.32 -5.36 -10.32
C ARG A 165 15.58 -4.84 -11.55
N ASP A 166 14.28 -5.09 -11.64
CA ASP A 166 13.46 -4.62 -12.76
C ASP A 166 13.12 -3.13 -12.61
N ALA A 167 13.59 -2.51 -11.51
CA ALA A 167 13.67 -1.07 -11.42
C ALA A 167 14.70 -0.59 -12.43
N THR A 168 14.27 0.10 -13.45
CA THR A 168 15.14 0.95 -14.25
C THR A 168 15.90 1.89 -13.30
N LEU A 169 17.20 1.70 -13.23
CA LEU A 169 18.14 2.64 -12.63
C LEU A 169 18.06 3.97 -13.37
#